data_fef473a40a0f0c6065f2eeaf87590eb4
#
_entry.id   fef473a40a0f0c6065f2eeaf87590eb4
#
_cell.length_a   1.000
_cell.length_b   1.000
_cell.length_c   1.000
_cell.angle_alpha   90.00
_cell.angle_beta   90.00
_cell.angle_gamma   90.00
#
_symmetry.space_group_name_H-M   'P 1'
#
loop_
_entity.id
_entity.type
_entity.pdbx_description
1 polymer ?
#
loop_
_entity_poly.entity_id
_entity_poly.type
_entity_poly.pdbx_seq_one_letter_code
_entity_poly.pdbx_strand_id
1 'polypeptide(L)'
;IGATSIAYHGASMLCHVTPKEHLGLPKKDDVKQGCIAYKIAAHAADIALGIPQTRDRDDELTKARAALNWEKHFELSFDPDTARAFHDEDLDVDTDFCAMCGHDWCSVRISKEINEFLSGKDEDYAWDNPKVSAALTEDQKEILEKRGVLSPEEIHQLASKTRKDVGADEGNKATCH
;
A
#
# COMPACT_ATOMS: atom_id res chain seq x y z
N ILE A 1 12.02 -16.43 -2.91
CA ILE A 1 11.28 -17.51 -3.59
C ILE A 1 11.93 -18.85 -3.26
N GLY A 2 13.25 -19.05 -3.52
CA GLY A 2 13.92 -20.31 -3.23
C GLY A 2 13.88 -20.72 -1.77
N ALA A 3 14.06 -19.78 -0.84
CA ALA A 3 13.96 -20.02 0.60
C ALA A 3 12.56 -20.48 1.02
N THR A 4 11.51 -19.90 0.47
CA THR A 4 10.13 -20.33 0.71
C THR A 4 9.92 -21.79 0.26
N SER A 5 10.39 -22.14 -0.92
CA SER A 5 10.29 -23.52 -1.45
C SER A 5 11.04 -24.51 -0.57
N ILE A 6 12.24 -24.19 -0.13
CA ILE A 6 13.04 -25.05 0.76
C ILE A 6 12.35 -25.23 2.12
N ALA A 7 11.83 -24.15 2.70
CA ALA A 7 11.08 -24.21 3.96
C ALA A 7 9.81 -25.06 3.81
N TYR A 8 9.06 -24.91 2.73
CA TYR A 8 7.89 -25.73 2.45
C TYR A 8 8.23 -27.23 2.35
N HIS A 9 9.41 -27.58 1.81
CA HIS A 9 9.87 -28.96 1.67
C HIS A 9 10.64 -29.50 2.89
N GLY A 10 10.62 -28.82 4.03
CA GLY A 10 11.04 -29.40 5.30
C GLY A 10 12.25 -28.75 5.98
N ALA A 11 12.74 -27.61 5.50
CA ALA A 11 13.73 -26.87 6.26
C ALA A 11 13.09 -26.22 7.49
N SER A 12 13.60 -26.55 8.68
CA SER A 12 13.06 -26.04 9.95
C SER A 12 13.56 -24.65 10.31
N MET A 13 14.62 -24.18 9.66
CA MET A 13 15.24 -22.89 9.93
C MET A 13 15.83 -22.32 8.64
N LEU A 14 15.64 -21.02 8.43
CA LEU A 14 16.24 -20.28 7.34
C LEU A 14 17.27 -19.28 7.87
N CYS A 15 18.46 -19.26 7.26
CA CYS A 15 19.43 -18.18 7.45
C CYS A 15 19.25 -17.14 6.34
N HIS A 16 19.27 -15.86 6.67
CA HIS A 16 19.12 -14.80 5.69
C HIS A 16 20.35 -14.69 4.78
N VAL A 17 20.10 -14.17 3.57
CA VAL A 17 21.11 -13.75 2.61
C VAL A 17 20.90 -12.25 2.36
N THR A 18 22.00 -11.51 2.30
CA THR A 18 21.94 -10.06 2.07
C THR A 18 21.94 -9.75 0.58
N PRO A 19 21.50 -8.56 0.16
CA PRO A 19 21.61 -8.12 -1.23
C PRO A 19 23.05 -8.05 -1.78
N LYS A 20 24.03 -8.01 -0.86
CA LYS A 20 25.47 -7.96 -1.19
C LYS A 20 26.17 -9.31 -1.10
N GLU A 21 25.45 -10.40 -1.04
CA GLU A 21 26.00 -11.74 -0.93
C GLU A 21 26.99 -12.01 -2.06
N HIS A 22 28.22 -12.36 -1.69
CA HIS A 22 29.36 -12.56 -2.60
C HIS A 22 29.75 -11.35 -3.47
N LEU A 23 29.14 -10.18 -3.27
CA LEU A 23 29.48 -8.96 -4.00
C LEU A 23 30.27 -7.95 -3.15
N GLY A 24 30.04 -7.96 -1.85
CA GLY A 24 30.71 -7.04 -0.93
C GLY A 24 30.35 -7.28 0.51
N LEU A 25 31.00 -6.51 1.41
CA LEU A 25 30.71 -6.58 2.84
C LEU A 25 29.34 -5.92 3.13
N PRO A 26 28.38 -6.65 3.71
CA PRO A 26 27.08 -6.11 4.03
C PRO A 26 27.15 -5.08 5.18
N LYS A 27 26.38 -4.02 5.05
CA LYS A 27 26.11 -3.03 6.10
C LYS A 27 24.85 -3.39 6.87
N LYS A 28 24.55 -2.64 7.93
CA LYS A 28 23.37 -2.83 8.78
C LYS A 28 22.07 -2.91 7.98
N ASP A 29 21.90 -2.01 7.02
CA ASP A 29 20.67 -1.96 6.21
C ASP A 29 20.55 -3.15 5.25
N ASP A 30 21.65 -3.62 4.70
CA ASP A 30 21.68 -4.83 3.87
C ASP A 30 21.25 -6.06 4.69
N VAL A 31 21.74 -6.16 5.95
CA VAL A 31 21.35 -7.23 6.87
C VAL A 31 19.86 -7.13 7.24
N LYS A 32 19.37 -5.92 7.57
CA LYS A 32 17.94 -5.68 7.82
C LYS A 32 17.09 -6.15 6.65
N GLN A 33 17.43 -5.75 5.44
CA GLN A 33 16.75 -6.16 4.22
C GLN A 33 16.72 -7.69 4.04
N GLY A 34 17.86 -8.34 4.24
CA GLY A 34 17.96 -9.80 4.20
C GLY A 34 17.05 -10.47 5.21
N CYS A 35 17.08 -10.02 6.47
CA CYS A 35 16.21 -10.55 7.52
C CYS A 35 14.72 -10.38 7.20
N ILE A 36 14.29 -9.23 6.71
CA ILE A 36 12.91 -8.98 6.34
C ILE A 36 12.48 -9.91 5.19
N ALA A 37 13.29 -10.02 4.13
CA ALA A 37 13.01 -10.90 3.01
C ALA A 37 12.84 -12.37 3.44
N TYR A 38 13.66 -12.84 4.38
CA TYR A 38 13.58 -14.21 4.89
C TYR A 38 12.43 -14.42 5.89
N LYS A 39 12.03 -13.39 6.64
CA LYS A 39 10.78 -13.45 7.42
C LYS A 39 9.57 -13.63 6.49
N ILE A 40 9.52 -12.91 5.38
CA ILE A 40 8.45 -13.06 4.38
C ILE A 40 8.48 -14.47 3.79
N ALA A 41 9.67 -14.97 3.44
CA ALA A 41 9.84 -16.32 2.89
C ALA A 41 9.37 -17.42 3.85
N ALA A 42 9.74 -17.33 5.13
CA ALA A 42 9.30 -18.26 6.16
C ALA A 42 7.79 -18.21 6.38
N HIS A 43 7.23 -16.99 6.51
CA HIS A 43 5.80 -16.79 6.69
C HIS A 43 4.98 -17.38 5.55
N ALA A 44 5.40 -17.17 4.31
CA ALA A 44 4.74 -17.74 3.14
C ALA A 44 4.77 -19.29 3.13
N ALA A 45 5.88 -19.89 3.59
CA ALA A 45 5.99 -21.35 3.73
C ALA A 45 5.07 -21.87 4.84
N ASP A 46 5.01 -21.21 5.97
CA ASP A 46 4.15 -21.57 7.11
C ASP A 46 2.66 -21.54 6.73
N ILE A 47 2.25 -20.53 5.96
CA ILE A 47 0.88 -20.45 5.40
C ILE A 47 0.61 -21.65 4.49
N ALA A 48 1.54 -21.93 3.58
CA ALA A 48 1.40 -23.03 2.63
C ALA A 48 1.36 -24.40 3.30
N LEU A 49 2.07 -24.56 4.42
CA LEU A 49 2.04 -25.76 5.26
C LEU A 49 0.78 -25.87 6.12
N GLY A 50 -0.04 -24.83 6.20
CA GLY A 50 -1.25 -24.80 7.03
C GLY A 50 -0.96 -24.75 8.52
N ILE A 51 0.18 -24.16 8.94
CA ILE A 51 0.51 -24.04 10.35
C ILE A 51 -0.53 -23.17 11.04
N PRO A 52 -1.13 -23.64 12.16
CA PRO A 52 -2.16 -22.89 12.86
C PRO A 52 -1.71 -21.47 13.26
N GLN A 53 -2.65 -20.52 13.19
CA GLN A 53 -2.46 -19.11 13.56
C GLN A 53 -1.49 -18.31 12.66
N THR A 54 -0.86 -18.91 11.67
CA THR A 54 0.06 -18.20 10.78
C THR A 54 -0.65 -17.06 10.04
N ARG A 55 -1.91 -17.22 9.66
CA ARG A 55 -2.69 -16.21 8.95
C ARG A 55 -3.28 -15.11 9.82
N ASP A 56 -3.28 -15.28 11.13
CA ASP A 56 -3.94 -14.31 12.04
C ASP A 56 -3.38 -12.89 11.85
N ARG A 57 -2.08 -12.78 11.66
CA ARG A 57 -1.41 -11.52 11.39
C ARG A 57 -1.84 -10.89 10.06
N ASP A 58 -1.97 -11.68 9.01
CA ASP A 58 -2.39 -11.19 7.68
C ASP A 58 -3.85 -10.74 7.70
N ASP A 59 -4.68 -11.48 8.43
CA ASP A 59 -6.09 -11.14 8.61
C ASP A 59 -6.24 -9.83 9.41
N GLU A 60 -5.44 -9.63 10.46
CA GLU A 60 -5.42 -8.38 11.22
C GLU A 60 -4.86 -7.22 10.38
N LEU A 61 -3.80 -7.45 9.59
CA LEU A 61 -3.27 -6.45 8.67
C LEU A 61 -4.32 -6.06 7.61
N THR A 62 -5.06 -7.03 7.10
CA THR A 62 -6.15 -6.79 6.13
C THR A 62 -7.24 -5.92 6.74
N LYS A 63 -7.64 -6.21 8.00
CA LYS A 63 -8.61 -5.37 8.75
C LYS A 63 -8.07 -3.96 8.97
N ALA A 64 -6.81 -3.82 9.36
CA ALA A 64 -6.17 -2.51 9.55
C ALA A 64 -6.16 -1.70 8.25
N ARG A 65 -5.86 -2.34 7.11
CA ARG A 65 -5.91 -1.71 5.79
C ARG A 65 -7.32 -1.29 5.39
N ALA A 66 -8.31 -2.16 5.59
CA ALA A 66 -9.70 -1.86 5.28
C ALA A 66 -10.26 -0.71 6.14
N ALA A 67 -9.73 -0.54 7.36
CA ALA A 67 -10.09 0.55 8.25
C ALA A 67 -9.24 1.82 8.03
N LEU A 68 -8.20 1.78 7.18
CA LEU A 68 -7.19 2.83 7.02
C LEU A 68 -6.54 3.23 8.37
N ASN A 69 -6.36 2.24 9.24
CA ASN A 69 -5.70 2.40 10.53
C ASN A 69 -4.19 2.27 10.33
N TRP A 70 -3.53 3.38 10.07
CA TRP A 70 -2.11 3.45 9.73
C TRP A 70 -1.21 2.94 10.85
N GLU A 71 -1.47 3.31 12.10
CA GLU A 71 -0.69 2.84 13.23
C GLU A 71 -0.69 1.32 13.32
N LYS A 72 -1.87 0.71 13.24
CA LYS A 72 -2.01 -0.74 13.28
C LYS A 72 -1.40 -1.41 12.06
N HIS A 73 -1.48 -0.75 10.89
CA HIS A 73 -0.87 -1.21 9.66
C HIS A 73 0.67 -1.29 9.80
N PHE A 74 1.30 -0.25 10.38
CA PHE A 74 2.75 -0.24 10.61
C PHE A 74 3.16 -1.27 11.66
N GLU A 75 2.46 -1.36 12.79
CA GLU A 75 2.71 -2.34 13.85
C GLU A 75 2.73 -3.79 13.31
N LEU A 76 1.80 -4.11 12.41
CA LEU A 76 1.68 -5.43 11.81
C LEU A 76 2.61 -5.64 10.61
N SER A 77 3.30 -4.64 10.13
CA SER A 77 4.24 -4.76 9.03
C SER A 77 5.50 -5.56 9.44
N PHE A 78 6.17 -6.20 8.48
CA PHE A 78 7.45 -6.87 8.76
C PHE A 78 8.59 -5.88 9.02
N ASP A 79 8.46 -4.67 8.52
CA ASP A 79 9.37 -3.55 8.73
C ASP A 79 8.56 -2.28 9.04
N PRO A 80 8.16 -2.09 10.30
CA PRO A 80 7.35 -0.95 10.73
C PRO A 80 8.01 0.39 10.41
N ASP A 81 9.32 0.49 10.63
CA ASP A 81 10.08 1.74 10.45
C ASP A 81 10.09 2.18 8.99
N THR A 82 10.36 1.23 8.08
CA THR A 82 10.36 1.52 6.64
C THR A 82 8.95 1.79 6.12
N ALA A 83 7.95 1.05 6.62
CA ALA A 83 6.56 1.28 6.23
C ALA A 83 6.09 2.67 6.66
N ARG A 84 6.42 3.12 7.88
CA ARG A 84 6.13 4.47 8.35
C ARG A 84 6.89 5.52 7.52
N ALA A 85 8.18 5.32 7.29
CA ALA A 85 8.99 6.26 6.53
C ALA A 85 8.42 6.49 5.11
N PHE A 86 7.99 5.44 4.43
CA PHE A 86 7.37 5.55 3.11
C PHE A 86 6.01 6.25 3.15
N HIS A 87 5.22 6.00 4.19
CA HIS A 87 3.95 6.71 4.35
C HIS A 87 4.20 8.21 4.59
N ASP A 88 5.10 8.54 5.52
CA ASP A 88 5.37 9.91 5.94
C ASP A 88 6.14 10.71 4.87
N GLU A 89 6.83 10.02 3.94
CA GLU A 89 7.44 10.65 2.75
C GLU A 89 6.38 11.33 1.88
N ASP A 90 5.21 10.71 1.77
CA ASP A 90 4.11 11.21 0.94
C ASP A 90 3.02 11.92 1.73
N LEU A 91 2.72 11.46 2.94
CA LEU A 91 1.69 12.04 3.82
C LEU A 91 2.18 12.06 5.26
N ASP A 92 2.42 13.23 5.78
CA ASP A 92 2.91 13.48 7.14
C ASP A 92 1.84 13.26 8.23
N VAL A 93 0.65 12.84 7.84
CA VAL A 93 -0.50 12.66 8.71
C VAL A 93 -1.28 11.40 8.32
N ASP A 94 -1.89 10.77 9.32
CA ASP A 94 -2.77 9.64 9.11
C ASP A 94 -4.09 10.13 8.49
N THR A 95 -4.35 9.70 7.26
CA THR A 95 -5.53 10.08 6.48
C THR A 95 -6.49 8.90 6.32
N ASP A 96 -7.71 9.19 5.90
CA ASP A 96 -8.70 8.19 5.51
C ASP A 96 -8.54 7.70 4.06
N PHE A 97 -7.38 7.93 3.48
CA PHE A 97 -6.99 7.50 2.14
C PHE A 97 -5.48 7.23 2.07
N CYS A 98 -5.00 6.59 1.01
CA CYS A 98 -3.57 6.40 0.79
C CYS A 98 -3.02 7.41 -0.23
N ALA A 99 -1.74 7.80 -0.06
CA ALA A 99 -1.06 8.73 -0.95
C ALA A 99 -1.06 8.30 -2.42
N MET A 100 -0.97 6.98 -2.67
CA MET A 100 -0.92 6.44 -4.03
C MET A 100 -2.17 6.79 -4.86
N CYS A 101 -3.36 6.66 -4.27
CA CYS A 101 -4.62 6.94 -4.95
C CYS A 101 -5.10 8.38 -4.72
N GLY A 102 -4.64 9.01 -3.64
CA GLY A 102 -5.18 10.29 -3.18
C GLY A 102 -6.59 10.16 -2.62
N HIS A 103 -7.11 11.29 -2.17
CA HIS A 103 -8.38 11.36 -1.48
C HIS A 103 -9.57 10.89 -2.35
N ASP A 104 -9.66 11.34 -3.59
CA ASP A 104 -10.86 11.13 -4.43
C ASP A 104 -10.89 9.76 -5.13
N TRP A 105 -9.77 9.05 -5.15
CA TRP A 105 -9.63 7.78 -5.89
C TRP A 105 -9.29 6.59 -5.01
N CYS A 106 -9.28 6.74 -3.69
CA CYS A 106 -9.04 5.62 -2.78
C CYS A 106 -10.20 4.63 -2.83
N SER A 107 -9.96 3.47 -3.40
CA SER A 107 -11.00 2.42 -3.54
C SER A 107 -11.53 1.93 -2.19
N VAL A 108 -10.70 1.92 -1.15
CA VAL A 108 -11.12 1.54 0.21
C VAL A 108 -12.12 2.55 0.76
N ARG A 109 -11.80 3.84 0.65
CA ARG A 109 -12.68 4.92 1.09
C ARG A 109 -14.00 4.94 0.31
N ILE A 110 -13.92 4.89 -1.03
CA ILE A 110 -15.09 4.85 -1.91
C ILE A 110 -16.00 3.67 -1.56
N SER A 111 -15.42 2.47 -1.36
CA SER A 111 -16.19 1.29 -0.99
C SER A 111 -16.87 1.44 0.37
N LYS A 112 -16.20 2.08 1.33
CA LYS A 112 -16.78 2.39 2.64
C LYS A 112 -17.96 3.34 2.53
N GLU A 113 -17.82 4.42 1.78
CA GLU A 113 -18.88 5.40 1.54
C GLU A 113 -20.10 4.77 0.83
N ILE A 114 -19.85 3.94 -0.18
CA ILE A 114 -20.93 3.22 -0.88
C ILE A 114 -21.66 2.29 0.09
N ASN A 115 -20.96 1.56 0.93
CA ASN A 115 -21.56 0.69 1.93
C ASN A 115 -22.36 1.45 2.98
N GLU A 116 -21.86 2.59 3.43
CA GLU A 116 -22.58 3.48 4.36
C GLU A 116 -23.86 4.01 3.73
N PHE A 117 -23.80 4.47 2.50
CA PHE A 117 -24.97 4.91 1.72
C PHE A 117 -26.02 3.79 1.55
N LEU A 118 -25.58 2.60 1.08
CA LEU A 118 -26.47 1.46 0.84
C LEU A 118 -27.07 0.90 2.16
N SER A 119 -26.38 1.06 3.28
CA SER A 119 -26.88 0.61 4.58
C SER A 119 -27.96 1.51 5.16
N GLY A 120 -28.25 2.67 4.56
CA GLY A 120 -29.22 3.65 5.02
C GLY A 120 -28.86 4.30 6.37
N LYS A 121 -27.62 4.15 6.82
CA LYS A 121 -27.17 4.73 8.10
C LYS A 121 -26.88 6.23 8.02
N ASP A 122 -26.75 6.74 6.81
CA ASP A 122 -26.51 8.16 6.54
C ASP A 122 -27.73 8.72 5.79
N GLU A 123 -28.71 9.21 6.54
CA GLU A 123 -29.94 9.81 5.98
C GLU A 123 -29.68 11.11 5.21
N ASP A 124 -28.53 11.77 5.51
CA ASP A 124 -28.11 13.03 4.89
C ASP A 124 -27.12 12.83 3.72
N TYR A 125 -26.88 11.59 3.31
CA TYR A 125 -25.95 11.33 2.21
C TYR A 125 -26.52 11.81 0.88
N ALA A 126 -26.05 12.96 0.41
CA ALA A 126 -26.27 13.42 -0.94
C ALA A 126 -25.10 12.99 -1.83
N TRP A 127 -25.38 12.29 -2.92
CA TRP A 127 -24.36 11.83 -3.88
C TRP A 127 -23.45 12.97 -4.40
N ASP A 128 -24.01 14.19 -4.46
CA ASP A 128 -23.29 15.41 -4.84
C ASP A 128 -22.63 16.12 -3.65
N ASN A 129 -22.71 15.54 -2.47
CA ASN A 129 -22.16 16.17 -1.29
C ASN A 129 -20.63 15.94 -1.23
N PRO A 130 -19.81 16.98 -1.33
CA PRO A 130 -18.39 16.88 -1.16
C PRO A 130 -17.99 16.68 0.32
N LYS A 131 -18.63 15.73 1.01
CA LYS A 131 -18.20 15.29 2.36
C LYS A 131 -16.71 14.95 2.37
N VAL A 132 -16.24 14.57 1.20
CA VAL A 132 -14.87 14.23 0.88
C VAL A 132 -13.91 15.39 1.15
N SER A 133 -14.22 16.61 0.72
CA SER A 133 -13.36 17.77 0.97
C SER A 133 -13.54 18.36 2.37
N ALA A 134 -14.68 18.09 3.01
CA ALA A 134 -14.96 18.54 4.38
C ALA A 134 -14.31 17.63 5.45
N ALA A 135 -13.97 16.39 5.09
CA ALA A 135 -13.34 15.44 6.01
C ALA A 135 -11.83 15.68 6.20
N LEU A 136 -11.19 16.44 5.32
CA LEU A 136 -9.78 16.77 5.45
C LEU A 136 -9.58 17.91 6.44
N THR A 137 -8.65 17.74 7.36
CA THR A 137 -8.19 18.84 8.20
C THR A 137 -7.46 19.88 7.37
N GLU A 138 -7.37 21.13 7.87
CA GLU A 138 -6.64 22.17 7.15
C GLU A 138 -5.17 21.81 6.94
N ASP A 139 -4.55 21.11 7.89
CA ASP A 139 -3.17 20.62 7.78
C ASP A 139 -3.03 19.59 6.66
N GLN A 140 -4.01 18.68 6.52
CA GLN A 140 -4.04 17.70 5.44
C GLN A 140 -4.21 18.35 4.07
N LYS A 141 -5.06 19.36 3.97
CA LYS A 141 -5.22 20.15 2.74
C LYS A 141 -3.93 20.86 2.35
N GLU A 142 -3.27 21.49 3.32
CA GLU A 142 -2.00 22.19 3.07
C GLU A 142 -0.89 21.25 2.61
N ILE A 143 -0.83 20.03 3.18
CA ILE A 143 0.12 19.00 2.74
C ILE A 143 -0.17 18.57 1.29
N LEU A 144 -1.43 18.33 0.96
CA LEU A 144 -1.84 17.94 -0.39
C LEU A 144 -1.55 19.03 -1.42
N GLU A 145 -1.80 20.30 -1.08
CA GLU A 145 -1.46 21.44 -1.93
C GLU A 145 0.05 21.59 -2.15
N LYS A 146 0.85 21.49 -1.09
CA LYS A 146 2.31 21.57 -1.17
C LYS A 146 2.94 20.48 -2.01
N ARG A 147 2.36 19.30 -2.02
CA ARG A 147 2.85 18.14 -2.78
C ARG A 147 2.34 18.08 -4.22
N GLY A 148 1.43 18.98 -4.57
CA GLY A 148 0.85 18.99 -5.90
C GLY A 148 0.06 17.72 -6.20
N VAL A 149 -0.65 17.19 -5.21
CA VAL A 149 -1.63 16.12 -5.44
C VAL A 149 -2.68 16.66 -6.39
N LEU A 150 -2.69 16.09 -7.56
CA LEU A 150 -3.57 16.53 -8.64
C LEU A 150 -5.02 16.12 -8.33
N SER A 151 -5.94 17.01 -8.58
CA SER A 151 -7.35 16.66 -8.57
C SER A 151 -7.66 15.60 -9.64
N PRO A 152 -8.74 14.83 -9.52
CA PRO A 152 -9.16 13.87 -10.53
C PRO A 152 -9.25 14.45 -11.93
N GLU A 153 -9.70 15.70 -12.04
CA GLU A 153 -9.81 16.42 -13.30
C GLU A 153 -8.45 16.76 -13.88
N GLU A 154 -7.50 17.19 -13.04
CA GLU A 154 -6.11 17.44 -13.45
C GLU A 154 -5.40 16.16 -13.87
N ILE A 155 -5.58 15.05 -13.14
CA ILE A 155 -5.07 13.73 -13.52
C ILE A 155 -5.66 13.31 -14.88
N HIS A 156 -6.96 13.49 -15.06
CA HIS A 156 -7.64 13.14 -16.31
C HIS A 156 -7.15 14.02 -17.47
N GLN A 157 -6.96 15.29 -17.24
CA GLN A 157 -6.41 16.22 -18.24
C GLN A 157 -4.98 15.86 -18.62
N LEU A 158 -4.12 15.56 -17.61
CA LEU A 158 -2.75 15.13 -17.85
C LEU A 158 -2.70 13.78 -18.58
N ALA A 159 -3.48 12.80 -18.16
CA ALA A 159 -3.57 11.51 -18.83
C ALA A 159 -4.09 11.65 -20.29
N SER A 160 -5.03 12.55 -20.53
CA SER A 160 -5.52 12.84 -21.87
C SER A 160 -4.48 13.53 -22.75
N LYS A 161 -3.65 14.38 -22.16
CA LYS A 161 -2.54 15.04 -22.82
C LYS A 161 -1.44 14.05 -23.20
N THR A 162 -1.02 13.23 -22.23
CA THR A 162 -0.02 12.18 -22.44
C THR A 162 -0.47 11.15 -23.49
N ARG A 163 -1.77 10.78 -23.52
CA ARG A 163 -2.32 9.88 -24.53
C ARG A 163 -2.28 10.46 -25.93
N LYS A 164 -2.45 11.77 -26.07
CA LYS A 164 -2.34 12.45 -27.38
C LYS A 164 -0.91 12.48 -27.87
N ASP A 165 0.04 12.66 -26.98
CA ASP A 165 1.47 12.68 -27.31
C ASP A 165 1.98 11.27 -27.71
N VAL A 166 1.48 10.21 -27.07
CA VAL A 166 1.80 8.80 -27.40
C VAL A 166 1.12 8.35 -28.69
N GLY A 167 -0.03 8.95 -29.07
CA GLY A 167 -0.75 8.65 -30.30
C GLY A 167 -0.13 9.23 -31.57
N ALA A 168 0.93 10.05 -31.43
CA ALA A 168 1.68 10.60 -32.56
C ALA A 168 2.83 9.67 -33.03
N ASP A 169 3.15 8.63 -32.27
CA ASP A 169 4.17 7.64 -32.60
C ASP A 169 3.49 6.33 -33.05
N GLU A 170 3.24 6.20 -34.35
CA GLU A 170 2.70 4.99 -34.96
C GLU A 170 3.70 3.84 -34.77
N GLY A 171 3.61 3.10 -33.68
CA GLY A 171 4.44 1.89 -33.57
C GLY A 171 4.42 1.11 -32.27
N ASN A 172 3.89 1.59 -31.17
CA ASN A 172 3.98 0.86 -29.92
C ASN A 172 2.60 0.57 -29.30
N LYS A 173 2.01 -0.55 -29.71
CA LYS A 173 0.88 -1.16 -29.00
C LYS A 173 1.41 -1.80 -27.72
N ALA A 174 1.44 -1.05 -26.64
CA ALA A 174 1.59 -1.63 -25.32
C ALA A 174 0.31 -2.41 -24.98
N THR A 175 0.35 -3.71 -25.09
CA THR A 175 -0.64 -4.61 -24.52
C THR A 175 -0.39 -4.70 -23.02
N CYS A 176 -1.26 -4.09 -22.23
CA CYS A 176 -1.35 -4.41 -20.80
C CYS A 176 -1.87 -5.84 -20.65
N HIS A 177 -1.09 -6.69 -20.02
CA HIS A 177 -1.50 -7.97 -19.47
C HIS A 177 -1.76 -7.82 -17.98
#